data_e4869c6997a0cb701faf1ba111efb4da
#
_entry.id   e4869c6997a0cb701faf1ba111efb4da
#
_cell.length_a   1.000
_cell.length_b   1.000
_cell.length_c   1.000
_cell.angle_alpha   90.00
_cell.angle_beta   90.00
_cell.angle_gamma   90.00
#
_symmetry.space_group_name_H-M   'P 1'
#
loop_
_entity.id
_entity.type
_entity.pdbx_description
1 polymer ?
#
loop_
_entity_poly.entity_id
_entity_poly.type
_entity_poly.pdbx_seq_one_letter_code
_entity_poly.pdbx_strand_id
1 'polypeptide(L)'
;MALAQSQSQSEATRETLERYAADYPKGPHDQPQSMCPAFGALRVGLRMRRTDTILSGSACCVYGLTFTSHFYGAKRSVGYVPFNSESLVTGKLFEDIRDTVHAQADPARLDTLVVINLCVPTASGVPLQLLPKVINGVRIIGIDVPGFGVPTHAEAKDVLAGAMLQRARQEAQTGPVSAPKGWREQGMDQAKTVSLLGELFPADPMVIGMLLGPLGLKAGPVVPTREWRELYAALDCTVAAAIHPFYTASVRELQAAGRPVVGSAPVGADGTAAWLRAIGDAAEVPSAQVEAAIAAILPAIRGALAKSPINAKVTVSGYEGSELLVARLLIESGATVPYVGTACPRTPWSEPDRLWLEARGCEVQYRASLEQDLAAVHRHRPQLAIGTTPLVQACKELAIPALYFTNLISARPLMGPAGAGSLAQVVNGAIANQSRFDTMREFFGDAGQGDRAGVWTEVPVLRPEFRAETKRQVIRIQKRRKAEEMI
;
A
#
# COMPACT_ATOMS: atom_id res chain seq x y z
N MET A 1 -48.89 -2.59 17.41
CA MET A 1 -47.68 -3.26 17.92
C MET A 1 -46.80 -3.83 16.79
N ALA A 2 -47.31 -4.55 15.81
CA ALA A 2 -46.49 -5.15 14.72
C ALA A 2 -45.70 -4.13 13.86
N LEU A 3 -46.30 -2.98 13.56
CA LEU A 3 -45.63 -1.91 12.77
C LEU A 3 -44.43 -1.26 13.51
N ALA A 4 -44.55 -1.07 14.83
CA ALA A 4 -43.50 -0.50 15.66
C ALA A 4 -42.31 -1.50 15.81
N GLN A 5 -42.61 -2.81 15.89
CA GLN A 5 -41.58 -3.84 15.93
C GLN A 5 -40.84 -3.97 14.58
N SER A 6 -41.52 -3.81 13.45
CA SER A 6 -40.88 -3.86 12.13
C SER A 6 -40.00 -2.64 11.87
N GLN A 7 -40.37 -1.46 12.35
CA GLN A 7 -39.54 -0.25 12.26
C GLN A 7 -38.28 -0.34 13.13
N SER A 8 -38.40 -0.83 14.36
CA SER A 8 -37.25 -1.00 15.25
C SER A 8 -36.26 -2.07 14.74
N GLN A 9 -36.78 -3.14 14.13
CA GLN A 9 -35.89 -4.15 13.47
C GLN A 9 -35.20 -3.58 12.24
N SER A 10 -35.85 -2.72 11.46
CA SER A 10 -35.23 -2.08 10.29
C SER A 10 -34.15 -1.07 10.71
N GLU A 11 -34.37 -0.32 11.78
CA GLU A 11 -33.40 0.61 12.34
C GLU A 11 -32.16 -0.12 12.90
N ALA A 12 -32.38 -1.17 13.72
CA ALA A 12 -31.29 -1.98 14.26
C ALA A 12 -30.49 -2.68 13.16
N THR A 13 -31.14 -3.10 12.08
CA THR A 13 -30.43 -3.68 10.90
C THR A 13 -29.62 -2.62 10.18
N ARG A 14 -30.17 -1.40 10.03
CA ARG A 14 -29.47 -0.28 9.41
C ARG A 14 -28.24 0.14 10.20
N GLU A 15 -28.36 0.33 11.51
CA GLU A 15 -27.24 0.61 12.40
C GLU A 15 -26.14 -0.47 12.33
N THR A 16 -26.56 -1.75 12.29
CA THR A 16 -25.63 -2.87 12.16
C THR A 16 -24.89 -2.83 10.82
N LEU A 17 -25.59 -2.53 9.73
CA LEU A 17 -24.96 -2.39 8.40
C LEU A 17 -24.05 -1.17 8.30
N GLU A 18 -24.45 -0.04 8.90
CA GLU A 18 -23.61 1.16 8.94
C GLU A 18 -22.34 0.93 9.78
N ARG A 19 -22.46 0.24 10.93
CA ARG A 19 -21.31 -0.17 11.74
C ARG A 19 -20.43 -1.15 10.98
N TYR A 20 -21.03 -2.15 10.34
CA TYR A 20 -20.29 -3.10 9.50
C TYR A 20 -19.54 -2.39 8.36
N ALA A 21 -20.18 -1.44 7.68
CA ALA A 21 -19.55 -0.67 6.62
C ALA A 21 -18.39 0.23 7.12
N ALA A 22 -18.48 0.71 8.39
CA ALA A 22 -17.41 1.46 9.01
C ALA A 22 -16.23 0.58 9.44
N ASP A 23 -16.53 -0.60 9.99
CA ASP A 23 -15.54 -1.56 10.47
C ASP A 23 -14.86 -2.34 9.32
N TYR A 24 -15.60 -2.55 8.23
CA TYR A 24 -15.15 -3.27 7.04
C TYR A 24 -15.21 -2.34 5.81
N PRO A 25 -14.21 -1.49 5.64
CA PRO A 25 -14.17 -0.57 4.50
C PRO A 25 -14.16 -1.35 3.18
N LYS A 26 -14.79 -0.77 2.18
CA LYS A 26 -14.88 -1.33 0.84
C LYS A 26 -13.48 -1.70 0.31
N GLY A 27 -13.39 -2.86 -0.34
CA GLY A 27 -12.17 -3.31 -0.97
C GLY A 27 -11.89 -2.57 -2.29
N PRO A 28 -10.74 -2.82 -2.92
CA PRO A 28 -10.37 -2.16 -4.17
C PRO A 28 -11.31 -2.49 -5.36
N HIS A 29 -12.11 -3.54 -5.25
CA HIS A 29 -13.14 -3.83 -6.25
C HIS A 29 -14.36 -2.92 -6.10
N ASP A 30 -14.60 -2.39 -4.90
CA ASP A 30 -15.66 -1.44 -4.61
C ASP A 30 -15.17 0.02 -4.70
N GLN A 31 -13.86 0.20 -4.65
CA GLN A 31 -13.19 1.50 -4.72
C GLN A 31 -12.11 1.44 -5.81
N PRO A 32 -12.36 1.95 -7.01
CA PRO A 32 -11.43 1.84 -8.14
C PRO A 32 -10.23 2.80 -8.01
N GLN A 33 -9.70 2.97 -6.82
CA GLN A 33 -8.53 3.82 -6.57
C GLN A 33 -7.21 3.08 -6.74
N SER A 34 -7.21 1.75 -6.53
CA SER A 34 -6.00 0.94 -6.59
C SER A 34 -6.17 -0.31 -7.44
N MET A 35 -5.06 -0.90 -7.82
CA MET A 35 -5.03 -2.26 -8.37
C MET A 35 -5.34 -3.28 -7.28
N CYS A 36 -5.63 -4.54 -7.70
CA CYS A 36 -5.80 -5.64 -6.77
C CYS A 36 -4.65 -5.71 -5.74
N PRO A 37 -4.96 -5.75 -4.44
CA PRO A 37 -3.94 -5.74 -3.37
C PRO A 37 -2.98 -6.93 -3.45
N ALA A 38 -3.40 -8.07 -3.99
CA ALA A 38 -2.55 -9.24 -4.19
C ALA A 38 -1.27 -8.93 -4.99
N PHE A 39 -1.28 -7.87 -5.81
CA PHE A 39 -0.09 -7.36 -6.47
C PHE A 39 1.01 -6.96 -5.47
N GLY A 40 0.63 -6.40 -4.32
CA GLY A 40 1.57 -6.08 -3.24
C GLY A 40 2.28 -7.33 -2.69
N ALA A 41 1.54 -8.37 -2.35
CA ALA A 41 2.09 -9.63 -1.87
C ALA A 41 2.94 -10.33 -2.95
N LEU A 42 2.45 -10.36 -4.20
CA LEU A 42 3.22 -10.91 -5.32
C LEU A 42 4.58 -10.22 -5.48
N ARG A 43 4.64 -8.90 -5.39
CA ARG A 43 5.91 -8.15 -5.46
C ARG A 43 6.89 -8.55 -4.35
N VAL A 44 6.41 -8.81 -3.14
CA VAL A 44 7.27 -9.28 -2.04
C VAL A 44 7.88 -10.64 -2.39
N GLY A 45 7.06 -11.59 -2.82
CA GLY A 45 7.55 -12.92 -3.21
C GLY A 45 8.53 -12.88 -4.37
N LEU A 46 8.25 -12.09 -5.40
CA LEU A 46 9.11 -11.95 -6.58
C LEU A 46 10.45 -11.23 -6.29
N ARG A 47 10.47 -10.38 -5.25
CA ARG A 47 11.68 -9.65 -4.86
C ARG A 47 12.67 -10.52 -4.08
N MET A 48 12.15 -11.53 -3.37
CA MET A 48 12.95 -12.35 -2.49
C MET A 48 13.76 -13.39 -3.29
N ARG A 49 15.06 -13.46 -3.03
CA ARG A 49 15.96 -14.42 -3.69
C ARG A 49 15.61 -15.84 -3.28
N ARG A 50 15.82 -16.80 -4.19
CA ARG A 50 15.54 -18.24 -3.99
C ARG A 50 14.12 -18.49 -3.47
N THR A 51 13.17 -17.67 -3.96
CA THR A 51 11.75 -17.78 -3.65
C THR A 51 10.96 -17.81 -4.94
N ASP A 52 10.09 -18.79 -5.09
CA ASP A 52 9.06 -18.82 -6.13
C ASP A 52 7.70 -18.49 -5.53
N THR A 53 6.82 -17.93 -6.34
CA THR A 53 5.48 -17.54 -5.92
C THR A 53 4.45 -18.19 -6.83
N ILE A 54 3.48 -18.88 -6.23
CA ILE A 54 2.35 -19.52 -6.90
C ILE A 54 1.09 -18.71 -6.58
N LEU A 55 0.32 -18.37 -7.60
CA LEU A 55 -1.00 -17.77 -7.45
C LEU A 55 -2.07 -18.83 -7.65
N SER A 56 -3.01 -18.92 -6.70
CA SER A 56 -4.25 -19.68 -6.84
C SER A 56 -5.41 -18.70 -7.04
N GLY A 57 -6.04 -18.74 -8.19
CA GLY A 57 -7.08 -17.76 -8.54
C GLY A 57 -7.61 -17.94 -9.96
N SER A 58 -8.44 -17.00 -10.40
CA SER A 58 -8.93 -17.01 -11.79
C SER A 58 -7.82 -16.59 -12.76
N ALA A 59 -7.85 -17.15 -13.96
CA ALA A 59 -6.86 -16.89 -15.01
C ALA A 59 -6.72 -15.40 -15.33
N CYS A 60 -7.82 -14.65 -15.35
CA CYS A 60 -7.79 -13.21 -15.61
C CYS A 60 -7.06 -12.42 -14.52
N CYS A 61 -7.26 -12.77 -13.24
CA CYS A 61 -6.54 -12.15 -12.13
C CYS A 61 -5.04 -12.46 -12.20
N VAL A 62 -4.68 -13.73 -12.43
CA VAL A 62 -3.28 -14.16 -12.54
C VAL A 62 -2.59 -13.48 -13.72
N TYR A 63 -3.25 -13.41 -14.88
CA TYR A 63 -2.74 -12.70 -16.05
C TYR A 63 -2.48 -11.22 -15.74
N GLY A 64 -3.46 -10.52 -15.16
CA GLY A 64 -3.32 -9.10 -14.83
C GLY A 64 -2.19 -8.82 -13.85
N LEU A 65 -2.08 -9.64 -12.79
CA LEU A 65 -1.02 -9.52 -11.79
C LEU A 65 0.37 -9.81 -12.38
N THR A 66 0.48 -10.85 -13.20
CA THR A 66 1.73 -11.24 -13.86
C THR A 66 2.17 -10.20 -14.87
N PHE A 67 1.26 -9.72 -15.72
CA PHE A 67 1.52 -8.65 -16.68
C PHE A 67 2.05 -7.40 -15.98
N THR A 68 1.37 -6.96 -14.94
CA THR A 68 1.79 -5.77 -14.18
C THR A 68 3.15 -5.98 -13.52
N SER A 69 3.43 -7.18 -13.00
CA SER A 69 4.72 -7.50 -12.42
C SER A 69 5.85 -7.39 -13.45
N HIS A 70 5.65 -7.87 -14.67
CA HIS A 70 6.61 -7.72 -15.75
C HIS A 70 6.80 -6.26 -16.17
N PHE A 71 5.72 -5.49 -16.24
CA PHE A 71 5.79 -4.06 -16.56
C PHE A 71 6.67 -3.30 -15.56
N TYR A 72 6.59 -3.64 -14.28
CA TYR A 72 7.46 -3.07 -13.23
C TYR A 72 8.82 -3.78 -13.10
N GLY A 73 9.25 -4.53 -14.10
CA GLY A 73 10.59 -5.08 -14.22
C GLY A 73 10.84 -6.40 -13.46
N ALA A 74 9.80 -7.07 -12.99
CA ALA A 74 9.94 -8.40 -12.44
C ALA A 74 10.30 -9.40 -13.56
N LYS A 75 11.46 -10.03 -13.47
CA LYS A 75 11.95 -11.00 -14.46
C LYS A 75 11.72 -12.46 -14.07
N ARG A 76 11.02 -12.70 -12.96
CA ARG A 76 10.76 -14.05 -12.45
C ARG A 76 9.41 -14.54 -12.94
N SER A 77 9.33 -15.83 -13.23
CA SER A 77 8.08 -16.50 -13.53
C SER A 77 7.20 -16.58 -12.27
N VAL A 78 5.90 -16.54 -12.49
CA VAL A 78 4.88 -16.73 -11.45
C VAL A 78 4.22 -18.07 -11.71
N GLY A 79 4.20 -18.92 -10.68
CA GLY A 79 3.44 -20.18 -10.70
C GLY A 79 1.94 -19.91 -10.71
N TYR A 80 1.18 -20.82 -11.30
CA TYR A 80 -0.26 -20.70 -11.37
C TYR A 80 -0.94 -22.05 -11.16
N VAL A 81 -1.90 -22.10 -10.25
CA VAL A 81 -2.82 -23.23 -10.09
C VAL A 81 -4.21 -22.79 -10.55
N PRO A 82 -4.66 -23.27 -11.71
CA PRO A 82 -5.98 -22.97 -12.21
C PRO A 82 -7.06 -23.71 -11.41
N PHE A 83 -8.27 -23.18 -11.44
CA PHE A 83 -9.43 -23.87 -10.90
C PHE A 83 -10.63 -23.78 -11.87
N ASN A 84 -11.55 -24.71 -11.70
CA ASN A 84 -12.88 -24.69 -12.30
C ASN A 84 -13.95 -24.90 -11.21
N SER A 85 -15.21 -24.87 -11.57
CA SER A 85 -16.31 -25.04 -10.61
C SER A 85 -16.27 -26.40 -9.92
N GLU A 86 -15.87 -27.46 -10.62
CA GLU A 86 -15.75 -28.81 -10.06
C GLU A 86 -14.65 -28.87 -8.99
N SER A 87 -13.44 -28.37 -9.28
CA SER A 87 -12.33 -28.39 -8.33
C SER A 87 -12.59 -27.56 -7.06
N LEU A 88 -13.41 -26.50 -7.17
CA LEU A 88 -13.85 -25.73 -6.01
C LEU A 88 -14.84 -26.50 -5.13
N VAL A 89 -15.88 -27.10 -5.75
CA VAL A 89 -16.96 -27.78 -5.02
C VAL A 89 -16.47 -29.08 -4.39
N THR A 90 -15.58 -29.82 -5.08
CA THR A 90 -15.07 -31.11 -4.60
C THR A 90 -13.88 -31.00 -3.65
N GLY A 91 -13.32 -29.77 -3.43
CA GLY A 91 -12.10 -29.56 -2.64
C GLY A 91 -10.81 -29.92 -3.37
N LYS A 92 -10.89 -30.37 -4.62
CA LYS A 92 -9.74 -30.79 -5.43
C LYS A 92 -8.72 -29.67 -5.64
N LEU A 93 -9.14 -28.39 -5.58
CA LEU A 93 -8.23 -27.27 -5.71
C LEU A 93 -7.13 -27.30 -4.64
N PHE A 94 -7.44 -27.69 -3.40
CA PHE A 94 -6.40 -27.83 -2.37
C PHE A 94 -5.40 -28.93 -2.73
N GLU A 95 -5.86 -30.05 -3.28
CA GLU A 95 -5.00 -31.15 -3.72
C GLU A 95 -4.11 -30.69 -4.88
N ASP A 96 -4.67 -29.99 -5.88
CA ASP A 96 -3.93 -29.44 -7.02
C ASP A 96 -2.84 -28.46 -6.57
N ILE A 97 -3.13 -27.60 -5.56
CA ILE A 97 -2.15 -26.72 -4.95
C ILE A 97 -1.05 -27.53 -4.26
N ARG A 98 -1.42 -28.49 -3.41
CA ARG A 98 -0.47 -29.33 -2.69
C ARG A 98 0.46 -30.08 -3.65
N ASP A 99 -0.08 -30.67 -4.69
CA ASP A 99 0.69 -31.44 -5.67
C ASP A 99 1.64 -30.51 -6.47
N THR A 100 1.18 -29.32 -6.82
CA THR A 100 2.01 -28.29 -7.46
C THR A 100 3.17 -27.85 -6.55
N VAL A 101 2.88 -27.64 -5.26
CA VAL A 101 3.90 -27.28 -4.27
C VAL A 101 4.95 -28.38 -4.11
N HIS A 102 4.51 -29.66 -4.05
CA HIS A 102 5.41 -30.81 -4.02
C HIS A 102 6.31 -30.89 -5.26
N ALA A 103 5.74 -30.68 -6.44
CA ALA A 103 6.48 -30.73 -7.70
C ALA A 103 7.49 -29.58 -7.85
N GLN A 104 7.22 -28.41 -7.27
CA GLN A 104 8.06 -27.23 -7.40
C GLN A 104 9.08 -27.06 -6.27
N ALA A 105 8.94 -27.75 -5.15
CA ALA A 105 9.82 -27.65 -3.99
C ALA A 105 11.18 -28.32 -4.24
N ASP A 106 12.04 -27.63 -5.01
CA ASP A 106 13.40 -28.04 -5.35
C ASP A 106 14.43 -27.26 -4.52
N PRO A 107 15.10 -27.89 -3.53
CA PRO A 107 16.07 -27.22 -2.65
C PRO A 107 17.34 -26.76 -3.37
N ALA A 108 17.65 -27.28 -4.56
CA ALA A 108 18.76 -26.79 -5.35
C ALA A 108 18.50 -25.35 -5.87
N ARG A 109 17.24 -25.00 -6.06
CA ARG A 109 16.81 -23.72 -6.62
C ARG A 109 16.21 -22.78 -5.57
N LEU A 110 15.46 -23.33 -4.61
CA LEU A 110 14.58 -22.56 -3.72
C LEU A 110 14.92 -22.78 -2.25
N ASP A 111 14.73 -21.73 -1.48
CA ASP A 111 14.70 -21.78 -0.01
C ASP A 111 13.24 -21.64 0.50
N THR A 112 12.38 -21.03 -0.32
CA THR A 112 11.00 -20.72 0.05
C THR A 112 10.08 -20.80 -1.17
N LEU A 113 8.90 -21.33 -0.98
CA LEU A 113 7.80 -21.32 -1.93
C LEU A 113 6.59 -20.65 -1.29
N VAL A 114 6.10 -19.60 -1.94
CA VAL A 114 4.94 -18.82 -1.49
C VAL A 114 3.71 -19.23 -2.29
N VAL A 115 2.61 -19.50 -1.62
CA VAL A 115 1.29 -19.74 -2.24
C VAL A 115 0.35 -18.62 -1.81
N ILE A 116 -0.26 -17.94 -2.78
CA ILE A 116 -1.19 -16.84 -2.55
C ILE A 116 -2.56 -17.24 -3.08
N ASN A 117 -3.53 -17.43 -2.18
CA ASN A 117 -4.93 -17.49 -2.55
C ASN A 117 -5.44 -16.10 -2.89
N LEU A 118 -6.05 -15.98 -4.07
CA LEU A 118 -6.79 -14.80 -4.48
C LEU A 118 -8.26 -14.89 -4.02
N CYS A 119 -9.12 -13.99 -4.51
CA CYS A 119 -10.51 -13.85 -4.02
C CYS A 119 -11.29 -15.17 -3.99
N VAL A 120 -11.35 -15.91 -5.10
CA VAL A 120 -12.22 -17.08 -5.22
C VAL A 120 -11.75 -18.24 -4.33
N PRO A 121 -10.49 -18.67 -4.35
CA PRO A 121 -10.02 -19.72 -3.44
C PRO A 121 -10.19 -19.35 -1.96
N THR A 122 -9.93 -18.10 -1.58
CA THR A 122 -10.17 -17.62 -0.21
C THR A 122 -11.66 -17.69 0.16
N ALA A 123 -12.55 -17.19 -0.69
CA ALA A 123 -13.99 -17.23 -0.45
C ALA A 123 -14.54 -18.67 -0.38
N SER A 124 -13.90 -19.59 -1.10
CA SER A 124 -14.24 -21.01 -1.07
C SER A 124 -13.60 -21.77 0.10
N GLY A 125 -12.86 -21.09 0.97
CA GLY A 125 -12.27 -21.69 2.17
C GLY A 125 -11.13 -22.67 1.89
N VAL A 126 -10.37 -22.52 0.80
CA VAL A 126 -9.21 -23.38 0.49
C VAL A 126 -8.14 -23.25 1.59
N PRO A 127 -7.85 -24.31 2.34
CA PRO A 127 -7.14 -24.21 3.61
C PRO A 127 -5.61 -24.28 3.45
N LEU A 128 -4.96 -23.20 3.03
CA LEU A 128 -3.50 -23.17 2.86
C LEU A 128 -2.71 -23.46 4.15
N GLN A 129 -3.32 -23.28 5.32
CA GLN A 129 -2.72 -23.63 6.62
C GLN A 129 -2.47 -25.14 6.80
N LEU A 130 -3.12 -25.98 6.00
CA LEU A 130 -2.92 -27.45 5.99
C LEU A 130 -1.75 -27.88 5.10
N LEU A 131 -1.16 -26.99 4.33
CA LEU A 131 0.05 -27.31 3.57
C LEU A 131 1.20 -27.64 4.53
N PRO A 132 2.04 -28.64 4.19
CA PRO A 132 3.26 -28.90 4.94
C PRO A 132 4.12 -27.64 5.06
N LYS A 133 4.63 -27.37 6.24
CA LYS A 133 5.47 -26.18 6.49
C LYS A 133 6.84 -26.25 5.79
N VAL A 134 7.30 -27.45 5.47
CA VAL A 134 8.56 -27.71 4.76
C VAL A 134 8.37 -28.92 3.86
N ILE A 135 8.83 -28.84 2.62
CA ILE A 135 8.87 -29.94 1.66
C ILE A 135 10.28 -29.97 1.06
N ASN A 136 10.95 -31.11 1.13
CA ASN A 136 12.32 -31.30 0.61
C ASN A 136 13.33 -30.21 1.11
N GLY A 137 13.13 -29.67 2.33
CA GLY A 137 13.96 -28.60 2.86
C GLY A 137 13.55 -27.18 2.39
N VAL A 138 12.56 -27.04 1.52
CA VAL A 138 12.00 -25.75 1.08
C VAL A 138 10.86 -25.36 2.01
N ARG A 139 10.87 -24.11 2.50
CA ARG A 139 9.79 -23.52 3.31
C ARG A 139 8.56 -23.29 2.47
N ILE A 140 7.39 -23.63 2.99
CA ILE A 140 6.11 -23.35 2.35
C ILE A 140 5.39 -22.27 3.15
N ILE A 141 5.03 -21.18 2.49
CA ILE A 141 4.29 -20.06 3.07
C ILE A 141 2.98 -19.90 2.31
N GLY A 142 1.86 -20.25 2.92
CA GLY A 142 0.52 -20.02 2.37
C GLY A 142 -0.12 -18.78 2.98
N ILE A 143 -0.67 -17.92 2.15
CA ILE A 143 -1.40 -16.71 2.57
C ILE A 143 -2.67 -16.50 1.74
N ASP A 144 -3.66 -15.87 2.36
CA ASP A 144 -4.86 -15.39 1.70
C ASP A 144 -4.78 -13.88 1.50
N VAL A 145 -4.94 -13.43 0.27
CA VAL A 145 -4.94 -11.99 -0.08
C VAL A 145 -6.12 -11.69 -1.02
N PRO A 146 -7.35 -11.82 -0.51
CA PRO A 146 -8.53 -11.49 -1.29
C PRO A 146 -8.72 -9.98 -1.35
N GLY A 147 -9.16 -9.47 -2.51
CA GLY A 147 -9.47 -8.06 -2.68
C GLY A 147 -10.58 -7.53 -1.77
N PHE A 148 -11.49 -8.41 -1.35
CA PHE A 148 -12.56 -8.06 -0.41
C PHE A 148 -12.11 -8.02 1.06
N GLY A 149 -10.93 -8.55 1.40
CA GLY A 149 -10.43 -8.64 2.79
C GLY A 149 -9.14 -7.87 3.05
N VAL A 150 -8.38 -7.55 2.00
CA VAL A 150 -7.13 -6.80 2.09
C VAL A 150 -7.22 -5.59 1.17
N PRO A 151 -7.49 -4.38 1.69
CA PRO A 151 -7.87 -3.23 0.87
C PRO A 151 -6.73 -2.59 0.07
N THR A 152 -5.49 -2.68 0.52
CA THR A 152 -4.36 -1.94 -0.08
C THR A 152 -3.16 -2.82 -0.41
N HIS A 153 -2.32 -2.36 -1.35
CA HIS A 153 -1.04 -3.01 -1.66
C HIS A 153 -0.12 -3.07 -0.44
N ALA A 154 -0.10 -2.02 0.37
CA ALA A 154 0.73 -1.96 1.56
C ALA A 154 0.34 -3.05 2.56
N GLU A 155 -0.95 -3.23 2.81
CA GLU A 155 -1.45 -4.28 3.68
C GLU A 155 -1.17 -5.67 3.12
N ALA A 156 -1.31 -5.87 1.80
CA ALA A 156 -0.97 -7.14 1.17
C ALA A 156 0.53 -7.48 1.25
N LYS A 157 1.41 -6.47 1.12
CA LYS A 157 2.85 -6.65 1.34
C LYS A 157 3.12 -7.07 2.78
N ASP A 158 2.45 -6.44 3.74
CA ASP A 158 2.59 -6.72 5.16
C ASP A 158 2.07 -8.11 5.54
N VAL A 159 0.97 -8.58 4.94
CA VAL A 159 0.48 -9.95 5.15
C VAL A 159 1.56 -10.98 4.83
N LEU A 160 2.23 -10.87 3.68
CA LEU A 160 3.30 -11.81 3.32
C LEU A 160 4.56 -11.59 4.16
N ALA A 161 4.98 -10.35 4.35
CA ALA A 161 6.16 -10.04 5.16
C ALA A 161 5.99 -10.49 6.62
N GLY A 162 4.81 -10.29 7.20
CA GLY A 162 4.47 -10.76 8.54
C GLY A 162 4.48 -12.29 8.65
N ALA A 163 3.91 -13.00 7.66
CA ALA A 163 3.95 -14.45 7.61
C ALA A 163 5.39 -15.00 7.53
N MET A 164 6.25 -14.36 6.75
CA MET A 164 7.67 -14.69 6.65
C MET A 164 8.42 -14.41 7.94
N LEU A 165 8.19 -13.26 8.59
CA LEU A 165 8.78 -12.92 9.89
C LEU A 165 8.33 -13.89 10.98
N GLN A 166 7.03 -14.23 11.02
CA GLN A 166 6.50 -15.22 11.95
C GLN A 166 7.23 -16.57 11.80
N ARG A 167 7.39 -17.02 10.57
CA ARG A 167 8.09 -18.25 10.27
C ARG A 167 9.57 -18.18 10.68
N ALA A 168 10.25 -17.10 10.36
CA ALA A 168 11.65 -16.89 10.74
C ALA A 168 11.81 -16.84 12.27
N ARG A 169 10.87 -16.20 12.99
CA ARG A 169 10.87 -16.19 14.46
C ARG A 169 10.67 -17.58 15.06
N GLN A 170 9.77 -18.39 14.52
CA GLN A 170 9.58 -19.77 14.94
C GLN A 170 10.85 -20.61 14.72
N GLU A 171 11.50 -20.48 13.57
CA GLU A 171 12.75 -21.15 13.27
C GLU A 171 13.89 -20.72 14.19
N ALA A 172 13.98 -19.46 14.54
CA ALA A 172 14.98 -18.96 15.49
C ALA A 172 14.79 -19.52 16.92
N GLN A 173 13.55 -19.86 17.31
CA GLN A 173 13.22 -20.42 18.62
C GLN A 173 13.46 -21.94 18.71
N THR A 174 13.19 -22.67 17.63
CA THR A 174 13.27 -24.14 17.61
C THR A 174 14.65 -24.68 17.24
N GLY A 175 15.61 -23.80 16.95
CA GLY A 175 16.89 -24.13 16.35
C GLY A 175 16.79 -24.18 14.81
N PRO A 176 17.85 -23.78 14.12
CA PRO A 176 17.76 -23.57 12.68
C PRO A 176 17.63 -24.89 11.96
N VAL A 177 16.53 -25.10 11.26
CA VAL A 177 16.44 -26.11 10.20
C VAL A 177 17.43 -25.76 9.07
N SER A 178 17.88 -24.52 8.98
CA SER A 178 18.99 -24.03 8.18
C SER A 178 19.22 -22.52 8.32
N ALA A 179 19.36 -22.00 9.55
CA ALA A 179 20.04 -20.71 9.65
C ALA A 179 21.46 -20.95 9.11
N PRO A 180 21.96 -20.17 8.17
CA PRO A 180 23.36 -20.28 7.78
C PRO A 180 24.18 -20.20 9.05
N LYS A 181 24.98 -21.25 9.34
CA LYS A 181 25.98 -21.13 10.41
C LYS A 181 26.71 -19.82 10.19
N GLY A 182 26.69 -18.95 11.16
CA GLY A 182 27.48 -17.73 11.12
C GLY A 182 26.80 -16.44 10.72
N TRP A 183 25.47 -16.33 10.62
CA TRP A 183 24.89 -14.98 10.51
C TRP A 183 25.15 -14.11 11.75
N ARG A 184 25.27 -14.72 12.96
CA ARG A 184 25.84 -14.08 14.16
C ARG A 184 27.35 -14.09 14.20
N GLU A 185 28.03 -15.01 13.50
CA GLU A 185 29.47 -15.22 13.52
C GLU A 185 30.22 -14.45 12.43
N GLN A 186 29.55 -14.00 11.37
CA GLN A 186 30.19 -13.23 10.30
C GLN A 186 30.37 -11.76 10.65
N GLY A 187 30.93 -11.46 11.85
CA GLY A 187 31.44 -10.12 12.16
C GLY A 187 30.47 -8.97 11.91
N MET A 188 29.16 -9.19 11.95
CA MET A 188 28.26 -8.12 12.34
C MET A 188 28.59 -7.86 13.79
N ASP A 189 29.59 -6.99 13.98
CA ASP A 189 29.78 -6.25 15.21
C ASP A 189 28.44 -6.10 15.89
N GLN A 190 28.37 -6.19 17.20
CA GLN A 190 27.18 -5.90 18.01
C GLN A 190 26.72 -4.44 17.82
N ALA A 191 26.92 -3.90 16.61
CA ALA A 191 26.48 -2.58 16.24
C ALA A 191 24.98 -2.53 16.35
N LYS A 192 24.49 -1.68 17.21
CA LYS A 192 23.07 -1.38 17.36
C LYS A 192 22.48 -1.07 15.98
N THR A 193 21.51 -1.89 15.53
CA THR A 193 20.90 -1.75 14.22
C THR A 193 19.44 -1.31 14.32
N VAL A 194 18.99 -0.53 13.36
CA VAL A 194 17.59 -0.12 13.20
C VAL A 194 17.02 -0.80 11.96
N SER A 195 16.12 -1.77 12.13
CA SER A 195 15.40 -2.39 11.03
C SER A 195 14.28 -1.49 10.55
N LEU A 196 14.14 -1.37 9.22
CA LEU A 196 13.18 -0.48 8.60
C LEU A 196 11.96 -1.27 8.12
N LEU A 197 10.77 -0.93 8.61
CA LEU A 197 9.52 -1.58 8.21
C LEU A 197 8.79 -0.77 7.17
N GLY A 198 8.55 -1.41 6.07
CA GLY A 198 7.84 -0.87 4.94
C GLY A 198 8.71 -0.81 3.69
N GLU A 199 8.13 -1.21 2.55
CA GLU A 199 8.75 -0.95 1.27
C GLU A 199 8.69 0.54 1.03
N LEU A 200 9.83 1.15 1.16
CA LEU A 200 9.99 2.56 0.96
C LEU A 200 10.19 2.80 -0.53
N PHE A 201 9.14 3.16 -1.17
CA PHE A 201 9.19 4.01 -2.33
C PHE A 201 9.12 5.44 -1.81
N PRO A 202 10.13 6.19 -1.87
CA PRO A 202 11.54 6.07 -2.21
C PRO A 202 12.46 6.26 -1.00
N ALA A 203 12.29 5.54 0.08
CA ALA A 203 13.27 5.69 1.16
C ALA A 203 14.52 4.92 0.79
N ASP A 204 15.51 5.67 0.52
CA ASP A 204 16.85 5.19 0.38
C ASP A 204 17.38 4.79 1.77
N PRO A 205 17.62 3.48 2.04
CA PRO A 205 18.20 3.04 3.30
C PRO A 205 19.55 3.69 3.60
N MET A 206 20.26 4.15 2.57
CA MET A 206 21.53 4.87 2.74
C MET A 206 21.30 6.24 3.39
N VAL A 207 20.28 6.98 2.96
CA VAL A 207 19.94 8.28 3.57
C VAL A 207 19.58 8.10 5.04
N ILE A 208 18.79 7.07 5.36
CA ILE A 208 18.45 6.75 6.75
C ILE A 208 19.70 6.34 7.54
N GLY A 209 20.58 5.52 6.93
CA GLY A 209 21.86 5.14 7.54
C GLY A 209 22.75 6.35 7.86
N MET A 210 22.76 7.36 6.99
CA MET A 210 23.47 8.62 7.27
C MET A 210 22.88 9.40 8.43
N LEU A 211 21.56 9.39 8.61
CA LEU A 211 20.90 10.01 9.76
C LEU A 211 21.17 9.27 11.07
N LEU A 212 21.30 7.94 11.01
CA LEU A 212 21.55 7.08 12.17
C LEU A 212 23.02 7.06 12.60
N GLY A 213 23.95 7.28 11.68
CA GLY A 213 25.39 7.22 11.95
C GLY A 213 25.86 8.09 13.13
N PRO A 214 25.46 9.36 13.25
CA PRO A 214 25.80 10.22 14.39
C PRO A 214 25.31 9.70 15.75
N LEU A 215 24.26 8.85 15.74
CA LEU A 215 23.75 8.20 16.94
C LEU A 215 24.53 6.92 17.29
N GLY A 216 25.54 6.53 16.50
CA GLY A 216 26.22 5.24 16.65
C GLY A 216 25.38 4.05 16.21
N LEU A 217 24.32 4.28 15.43
CA LEU A 217 23.40 3.27 14.93
C LEU A 217 23.66 2.99 13.44
N LYS A 218 23.32 1.79 12.99
CA LYS A 218 23.38 1.40 11.57
C LYS A 218 21.99 1.07 11.06
N ALA A 219 21.73 1.38 9.79
CA ALA A 219 20.55 0.86 9.10
C ALA A 219 20.66 -0.66 8.98
N GLY A 220 19.67 -1.35 9.51
CA GLY A 220 19.49 -2.80 9.40
C GLY A 220 18.72 -3.19 8.14
N PRO A 221 18.19 -4.41 8.08
CA PRO A 221 17.38 -4.87 6.97
C PRO A 221 16.13 -4.03 6.77
N VAL A 222 15.68 -3.96 5.52
CA VAL A 222 14.39 -3.40 5.15
C VAL A 222 13.40 -4.55 4.97
N VAL A 223 12.30 -4.51 5.70
CA VAL A 223 11.20 -5.47 5.57
C VAL A 223 10.11 -4.86 4.67
N PRO A 224 9.69 -5.55 3.61
CA PRO A 224 10.04 -6.90 3.13
C PRO A 224 11.49 -7.03 2.67
N THR A 225 12.12 -8.13 3.05
CA THR A 225 13.54 -8.38 2.80
C THR A 225 13.81 -8.94 1.39
N ARG A 226 15.07 -9.02 1.01
CA ARG A 226 15.52 -9.62 -0.26
C ARG A 226 16.01 -11.04 -0.11
N GLU A 227 16.39 -11.44 1.09
CA GLU A 227 16.88 -12.77 1.41
C GLU A 227 16.30 -13.24 2.75
N TRP A 228 16.12 -14.54 2.89
CA TRP A 228 15.55 -15.11 4.12
C TRP A 228 16.38 -14.78 5.37
N ARG A 229 17.73 -14.80 5.25
CA ARG A 229 18.64 -14.48 6.37
C ARG A 229 18.43 -13.07 6.93
N GLU A 230 18.00 -12.12 6.09
CA GLU A 230 17.72 -10.75 6.52
C GLU A 230 16.53 -10.67 7.46
N LEU A 231 15.59 -11.64 7.42
CA LEU A 231 14.49 -11.72 8.37
C LEU A 231 14.99 -12.01 9.80
N TYR A 232 15.98 -12.89 9.94
CA TYR A 232 16.60 -13.12 11.25
C TYR A 232 17.32 -11.87 11.76
N ALA A 233 18.06 -11.19 10.90
CA ALA A 233 18.72 -9.95 11.25
C ALA A 233 17.72 -8.84 11.62
N ALA A 234 16.55 -8.80 10.97
CA ALA A 234 15.46 -7.89 11.34
C ALA A 234 14.88 -8.22 12.72
N LEU A 235 14.74 -9.50 13.07
CA LEU A 235 14.28 -9.96 14.38
C LEU A 235 15.30 -9.70 15.50
N ASP A 236 16.57 -9.53 15.17
CA ASP A 236 17.66 -9.24 16.11
C ASP A 236 18.00 -7.74 16.20
N CYS A 237 17.28 -6.86 15.53
CA CYS A 237 17.55 -5.41 15.56
C CYS A 237 17.43 -4.82 16.98
N THR A 238 18.11 -3.70 17.23
CA THR A 238 17.97 -2.93 18.45
C THR A 238 16.62 -2.23 18.50
N VAL A 239 16.21 -1.62 17.37
CA VAL A 239 14.94 -0.91 17.20
C VAL A 239 14.35 -1.25 15.84
N ALA A 240 13.05 -1.40 15.77
CA ALA A 240 12.31 -1.46 14.53
C ALA A 240 11.65 -0.11 14.23
N ALA A 241 11.94 0.48 13.09
CA ALA A 241 11.33 1.73 12.65
C ALA A 241 10.20 1.45 11.65
N ALA A 242 8.96 1.66 12.07
CA ALA A 242 7.78 1.55 11.21
C ALA A 242 7.65 2.84 10.38
N ILE A 243 8.59 3.02 9.44
CA ILE A 243 8.63 4.17 8.53
C ILE A 243 7.47 4.15 7.53
N HIS A 244 6.90 2.97 7.29
CA HIS A 244 5.60 2.81 6.68
C HIS A 244 4.62 2.35 7.77
N PRO A 245 3.80 3.23 8.32
CA PRO A 245 3.11 3.01 9.58
C PRO A 245 1.97 1.98 9.51
N PHE A 246 1.75 1.37 8.36
CA PHE A 246 0.65 0.43 8.11
C PHE A 246 1.08 -1.03 8.02
N TYR A 247 2.32 -1.34 8.32
CA TYR A 247 2.86 -2.71 8.38
C TYR A 247 2.60 -3.36 9.74
N THR A 248 1.32 -3.56 10.06
CA THR A 248 0.88 -4.01 11.39
C THR A 248 1.21 -5.47 11.69
N ALA A 249 1.16 -6.37 10.70
CA ALA A 249 1.52 -7.77 10.88
C ALA A 249 3.02 -7.94 11.13
N SER A 250 3.86 -7.23 10.37
CA SER A 250 5.31 -7.23 10.59
C SER A 250 5.69 -6.63 11.94
N VAL A 251 5.05 -5.53 12.35
CA VAL A 251 5.25 -4.92 13.67
C VAL A 251 4.92 -5.90 14.78
N ARG A 252 3.79 -6.60 14.71
CA ARG A 252 3.39 -7.59 15.71
C ARG A 252 4.45 -8.67 15.90
N GLU A 253 5.06 -9.17 14.81
CA GLU A 253 6.09 -10.20 14.89
C GLU A 253 7.41 -9.68 15.51
N LEU A 254 7.77 -8.41 15.25
CA LEU A 254 8.93 -7.79 15.88
C LEU A 254 8.69 -7.50 17.37
N GLN A 255 7.50 -7.03 17.74
CA GLN A 255 7.12 -6.89 19.14
C GLN A 255 7.11 -8.24 19.86
N ALA A 256 6.62 -9.31 19.22
CA ALA A 256 6.69 -10.67 19.76
C ALA A 256 8.13 -11.20 19.90
N ALA A 257 9.08 -10.64 19.14
CA ALA A 257 10.52 -10.87 19.32
C ALA A 257 11.17 -9.95 20.37
N GLY A 258 10.37 -9.13 21.08
CA GLY A 258 10.85 -8.22 22.13
C GLY A 258 11.53 -6.96 21.59
N ARG A 259 11.26 -6.56 20.32
CA ARG A 259 11.86 -5.37 19.73
C ARG A 259 10.99 -4.14 19.95
N PRO A 260 11.56 -3.01 20.44
CA PRO A 260 10.85 -1.74 20.49
C PRO A 260 10.55 -1.26 19.07
N VAL A 261 9.36 -0.68 18.87
CA VAL A 261 8.90 -0.19 17.56
C VAL A 261 8.64 1.30 17.64
N VAL A 262 9.27 2.05 16.74
CA VAL A 262 9.10 3.49 16.57
C VAL A 262 8.34 3.76 15.27
N GLY A 263 7.28 4.56 15.33
CA GLY A 263 6.50 4.98 14.19
C GLY A 263 7.03 6.24 13.51
N SER A 264 6.34 6.67 12.44
CA SER A 264 6.70 7.80 11.60
C SER A 264 8.02 7.61 10.83
N ALA A 265 8.46 8.63 10.12
CA ALA A 265 9.66 8.61 9.29
C ALA A 265 10.39 9.95 9.35
N PRO A 266 11.70 10.01 9.03
CA PRO A 266 12.49 11.24 9.06
C PRO A 266 12.22 12.13 7.82
N VAL A 267 11.01 12.68 7.72
CA VAL A 267 10.54 13.52 6.63
C VAL A 267 10.41 14.97 7.11
N GLY A 268 10.95 15.92 6.36
CA GLY A 268 11.00 17.31 6.74
C GLY A 268 11.93 17.57 7.93
N ALA A 269 11.91 18.78 8.47
CA ALA A 269 12.74 19.17 9.60
C ALA A 269 12.16 18.67 10.93
N ASP A 270 10.87 18.93 11.16
CA ASP A 270 10.18 18.53 12.40
C ASP A 270 10.10 17.01 12.50
N GLY A 271 9.74 16.32 11.39
CA GLY A 271 9.67 14.86 11.35
C GLY A 271 11.01 14.18 11.56
N THR A 272 12.08 14.70 10.96
CA THR A 272 13.44 14.18 11.19
C THR A 272 13.87 14.33 12.65
N ALA A 273 13.65 15.49 13.25
CA ALA A 273 13.99 15.71 14.66
C ALA A 273 13.20 14.80 15.60
N ALA A 274 11.90 14.71 15.42
CA ALA A 274 11.03 13.86 16.25
C ALA A 274 11.40 12.37 16.10
N TRP A 275 11.66 11.91 14.87
CA TRP A 275 12.03 10.53 14.60
C TRP A 275 13.39 10.16 15.21
N LEU A 276 14.41 11.04 15.09
CA LEU A 276 15.74 10.79 15.69
C LEU A 276 15.66 10.73 17.22
N ARG A 277 14.83 11.56 17.87
CA ARG A 277 14.58 11.46 19.32
C ARG A 277 13.95 10.12 19.68
N ALA A 278 12.89 9.72 19.00
CA ALA A 278 12.20 8.47 19.28
C ALA A 278 13.10 7.23 19.05
N ILE A 279 13.92 7.24 18.00
CA ILE A 279 14.91 6.17 17.75
C ILE A 279 16.01 6.19 18.84
N GLY A 280 16.50 7.39 19.20
CA GLY A 280 17.51 7.55 20.24
C GLY A 280 17.05 7.02 21.59
N ASP A 281 15.83 7.38 21.99
CA ASP A 281 15.21 6.92 23.23
C ASP A 281 15.04 5.39 23.21
N ALA A 282 14.50 4.83 22.15
CA ALA A 282 14.29 3.38 22.00
C ALA A 282 15.60 2.57 21.92
N ALA A 283 16.69 3.18 21.45
CA ALA A 283 18.02 2.58 21.37
C ALA A 283 18.92 2.90 22.57
N GLU A 284 18.39 3.65 23.57
CA GLU A 284 19.13 4.10 24.75
C GLU A 284 20.40 4.90 24.38
N VAL A 285 20.28 5.79 23.37
CA VAL A 285 21.35 6.72 23.01
C VAL A 285 21.30 7.94 23.95
N PRO A 286 22.44 8.44 24.45
CA PRO A 286 22.44 9.64 25.27
C PRO A 286 21.76 10.84 24.61
N SER A 287 20.85 11.52 25.28
CA SER A 287 20.05 12.62 24.73
C SER A 287 20.91 13.75 24.16
N ALA A 288 22.07 14.05 24.80
CA ALA A 288 23.00 15.04 24.26
C ALA A 288 23.58 14.66 22.89
N GLN A 289 23.84 13.37 22.66
CA GLN A 289 24.28 12.87 21.34
C GLN A 289 23.15 12.98 20.29
N VAL A 290 21.91 12.66 20.68
CA VAL A 290 20.73 12.79 19.81
C VAL A 290 20.53 14.25 19.39
N GLU A 291 20.53 15.19 20.35
CA GLU A 291 20.34 16.61 20.06
C GLU A 291 21.50 17.18 19.21
N ALA A 292 22.73 16.73 19.42
CA ALA A 292 23.86 17.11 18.58
C ALA A 292 23.69 16.63 17.12
N ALA A 293 23.20 15.40 16.90
CA ALA A 293 22.91 14.87 15.58
C ALA A 293 21.80 15.65 14.88
N ILE A 294 20.74 16.00 15.62
CA ILE A 294 19.63 16.81 15.13
C ILE A 294 20.16 18.22 14.74
N ALA A 295 20.91 18.87 15.60
CA ALA A 295 21.48 20.19 15.35
C ALA A 295 22.37 20.22 14.09
N ALA A 296 23.07 19.14 13.80
CA ALA A 296 23.94 19.02 12.63
C ALA A 296 23.15 18.89 11.32
N ILE A 297 22.02 18.15 11.30
CA ILE A 297 21.31 17.86 10.06
C ILE A 297 20.21 18.90 9.70
N LEU A 298 19.54 19.50 10.70
CA LEU A 298 18.41 20.38 10.46
C LEU A 298 18.71 21.59 9.58
N PRO A 299 19.89 22.28 9.65
CA PRO A 299 20.18 23.39 8.77
C PRO A 299 20.15 23.02 7.30
N ALA A 300 20.65 21.84 6.94
CA ALA A 300 20.64 21.36 5.55
C ALA A 300 19.20 21.06 5.05
N ILE A 301 18.36 20.46 5.89
CA ILE A 301 16.95 20.19 5.57
C ILE A 301 16.18 21.50 5.42
N ARG A 302 16.28 22.41 6.38
CA ARG A 302 15.62 23.72 6.33
C ARG A 302 16.08 24.55 5.13
N GLY A 303 17.38 24.53 4.84
CA GLY A 303 17.93 25.19 3.65
C GLY A 303 17.38 24.61 2.34
N ALA A 304 17.17 23.30 2.27
CA ALA A 304 16.57 22.65 1.10
C ALA A 304 15.08 23.00 0.95
N LEU A 305 14.30 23.02 2.03
CA LEU A 305 12.90 23.44 2.03
C LEU A 305 12.74 24.89 1.58
N ALA A 306 13.60 25.78 2.07
CA ALA A 306 13.54 27.22 1.76
C ALA A 306 13.88 27.57 0.29
N LYS A 307 14.57 26.69 -0.45
CA LYS A 307 14.96 26.93 -1.85
C LYS A 307 13.79 26.92 -2.84
N SER A 308 12.72 26.21 -2.53
CA SER A 308 11.57 26.04 -3.42
C SER A 308 10.26 26.10 -2.62
N PRO A 309 9.92 27.26 -2.03
CA PRO A 309 8.72 27.38 -1.22
C PRO A 309 7.47 27.12 -2.07
N ILE A 310 6.47 26.48 -1.47
CA ILE A 310 5.18 26.21 -2.11
C ILE A 310 4.15 27.18 -1.52
N ASN A 311 3.71 28.17 -2.32
CA ASN A 311 2.68 29.11 -1.92
C ASN A 311 1.34 28.71 -2.55
N ALA A 312 0.83 27.53 -2.21
CA ALA A 312 -0.38 27.00 -2.82
C ALA A 312 -1.16 26.12 -1.85
N LYS A 313 -2.45 26.00 -2.12
CA LYS A 313 -3.33 25.03 -1.47
C LYS A 313 -3.25 23.71 -2.22
N VAL A 314 -2.92 22.62 -1.52
CA VAL A 314 -2.72 21.29 -2.08
C VAL A 314 -3.55 20.28 -1.32
N THR A 315 -4.33 19.44 -2.01
CA THR A 315 -4.94 18.24 -1.42
C THR A 315 -4.11 17.01 -1.75
N VAL A 316 -4.02 16.09 -0.81
CA VAL A 316 -3.27 14.83 -0.96
C VAL A 316 -4.19 13.67 -0.72
N SER A 317 -4.14 12.66 -1.59
CA SER A 317 -4.83 11.39 -1.39
C SER A 317 -4.07 10.25 -2.04
N GLY A 318 -4.29 9.02 -1.57
CA GLY A 318 -3.62 7.86 -2.12
C GLY A 318 -3.92 6.57 -1.36
N TYR A 319 -3.19 5.52 -1.75
CA TYR A 319 -3.32 4.17 -1.19
C TYR A 319 -1.97 3.48 -0.93
N GLU A 320 -0.88 4.22 -1.04
CA GLU A 320 0.48 3.67 -0.88
C GLU A 320 0.96 3.68 0.57
N GLY A 321 0.34 4.51 1.44
CA GLY A 321 0.64 4.60 2.86
C GLY A 321 1.67 5.65 3.26
N SER A 322 2.13 6.47 2.33
CA SER A 322 3.04 7.62 2.61
C SER A 322 2.35 8.97 2.45
N GLU A 323 1.03 9.00 2.32
CA GLU A 323 0.24 10.21 2.10
C GLU A 323 0.45 11.25 3.22
N LEU A 324 0.45 10.79 4.47
CA LEU A 324 0.66 11.67 5.63
C LEU A 324 2.07 12.29 5.61
N LEU A 325 3.08 11.51 5.24
CA LEU A 325 4.46 11.97 5.15
C LEU A 325 4.64 13.01 4.03
N VAL A 326 4.00 12.79 2.89
CA VAL A 326 3.97 13.75 1.78
C VAL A 326 3.29 15.04 2.21
N ALA A 327 2.13 14.96 2.87
CA ALA A 327 1.40 16.12 3.39
C ALA A 327 2.27 16.94 4.37
N ARG A 328 3.00 16.28 5.29
CA ARG A 328 3.95 16.94 6.19
C ARG A 328 5.01 17.71 5.41
N LEU A 329 5.65 17.06 4.45
CA LEU A 329 6.72 17.68 3.67
C LEU A 329 6.22 18.89 2.87
N LEU A 330 5.00 18.82 2.33
CA LEU A 330 4.36 19.94 1.63
C LEU A 330 4.11 21.11 2.56
N ILE A 331 3.59 20.87 3.78
CA ILE A 331 3.35 21.93 4.77
C ILE A 331 4.67 22.55 5.22
N GLU A 332 5.70 21.77 5.50
CA GLU A 332 7.03 22.31 5.85
C GLU A 332 7.68 23.07 4.68
N SER A 333 7.28 22.80 3.44
CA SER A 333 7.68 23.56 2.25
C SER A 333 6.84 24.82 2.03
N GLY A 334 5.86 25.13 2.89
CA GLY A 334 5.03 26.34 2.82
C GLY A 334 3.65 26.15 2.19
N ALA A 335 3.28 24.94 1.77
CA ALA A 335 1.95 24.67 1.25
C ALA A 335 0.87 24.70 2.35
N THR A 336 -0.34 25.10 1.98
CA THR A 336 -1.54 24.86 2.77
C THR A 336 -2.13 23.52 2.35
N VAL A 337 -2.15 22.54 3.26
CA VAL A 337 -2.75 21.24 2.99
C VAL A 337 -3.99 21.06 3.87
N PRO A 338 -5.20 21.36 3.36
CA PRO A 338 -6.42 21.27 4.16
C PRO A 338 -6.93 19.86 4.34
N TYR A 339 -6.48 18.90 3.51
CA TYR A 339 -6.97 17.52 3.50
C TYR A 339 -5.89 16.55 3.06
N VAL A 340 -5.81 15.44 3.78
CA VAL A 340 -5.07 14.25 3.36
C VAL A 340 -5.92 13.00 3.55
N GLY A 341 -6.17 12.27 2.45
CA GLY A 341 -6.85 10.99 2.43
C GLY A 341 -5.86 9.84 2.22
N THR A 342 -6.03 8.76 2.96
CA THR A 342 -5.29 7.51 2.75
C THR A 342 -6.24 6.32 2.78
N ALA A 343 -6.09 5.38 1.85
CA ALA A 343 -6.83 4.13 1.90
C ALA A 343 -6.35 3.18 3.01
N CYS A 344 -5.25 3.50 3.67
CA CYS A 344 -4.71 2.73 4.78
C CYS A 344 -5.50 2.93 6.09
N PRO A 345 -5.45 1.98 7.03
CA PRO A 345 -6.13 2.09 8.32
C PRO A 345 -5.38 3.02 9.28
N ARG A 346 -6.09 3.52 10.28
CA ARG A 346 -5.43 4.19 11.40
C ARG A 346 -4.64 3.19 12.24
N THR A 347 -3.42 3.54 12.60
CA THR A 347 -2.53 2.72 13.43
C THR A 347 -1.87 3.57 14.51
N PRO A 348 -1.40 2.97 15.63
CA PRO A 348 -0.64 3.70 16.64
C PRO A 348 0.62 4.36 16.08
N TRP A 349 1.22 3.77 15.05
CA TRP A 349 2.46 4.28 14.43
C TRP A 349 2.22 5.42 13.45
N SER A 350 0.97 5.64 13.00
CA SER A 350 0.57 6.80 12.19
C SER A 350 0.11 7.99 13.04
N GLU A 351 -0.14 7.80 14.35
CA GLU A 351 -0.65 8.85 15.24
C GLU A 351 0.25 10.10 15.32
N PRO A 352 1.60 9.99 15.40
CA PRO A 352 2.46 11.18 15.46
C PRO A 352 2.26 12.08 14.24
N ASP A 353 2.12 11.49 13.04
CA ASP A 353 1.91 12.24 11.80
C ASP A 353 0.52 12.84 11.74
N ARG A 354 -0.52 12.10 12.15
CA ARG A 354 -1.89 12.58 12.22
C ARG A 354 -2.00 13.81 13.14
N LEU A 355 -1.52 13.69 14.38
CA LEU A 355 -1.59 14.78 15.36
C LEU A 355 -0.84 16.02 14.89
N TRP A 356 0.33 15.84 14.25
CA TRP A 356 1.10 16.95 13.69
C TRP A 356 0.35 17.66 12.57
N LEU A 357 -0.34 16.94 11.70
CA LEU A 357 -1.14 17.46 10.58
C LEU A 357 -2.39 18.16 11.09
N GLU A 358 -3.15 17.55 11.98
CA GLU A 358 -4.37 18.14 12.54
C GLU A 358 -4.10 19.42 13.33
N ALA A 359 -2.98 19.48 14.08
CA ALA A 359 -2.55 20.69 14.76
C ALA A 359 -2.26 21.87 13.79
N ARG A 360 -2.13 21.59 12.49
CA ARG A 360 -1.92 22.58 11.42
C ARG A 360 -3.15 22.78 10.53
N GLY A 361 -4.31 22.31 10.99
CA GLY A 361 -5.60 22.48 10.30
C GLY A 361 -5.80 21.53 9.10
N CYS A 362 -5.04 20.46 9.00
CA CYS A 362 -5.21 19.43 7.98
C CYS A 362 -6.19 18.36 8.47
N GLU A 363 -7.27 18.16 7.72
CA GLU A 363 -8.19 17.02 7.94
C GLU A 363 -7.51 15.72 7.50
N VAL A 364 -7.42 14.72 8.38
CA VAL A 364 -6.80 13.42 8.06
C VAL A 364 -7.88 12.35 7.98
N GLN A 365 -8.09 11.79 6.79
CA GLN A 365 -9.09 10.76 6.53
C GLN A 365 -8.41 9.41 6.26
N TYR A 366 -8.56 8.48 7.20
CA TYR A 366 -8.18 7.08 7.00
C TYR A 366 -9.29 6.31 6.29
N ARG A 367 -8.93 5.24 5.60
CA ARG A 367 -9.86 4.45 4.78
C ARG A 367 -10.66 5.32 3.82
N ALA A 368 -10.01 6.37 3.31
CA ALA A 368 -10.62 7.30 2.39
C ALA A 368 -11.09 6.60 1.11
N SER A 369 -12.33 6.89 0.72
CA SER A 369 -12.88 6.46 -0.56
C SER A 369 -12.59 7.51 -1.63
N LEU A 370 -12.71 7.11 -2.91
CA LEU A 370 -12.58 8.05 -4.02
C LEU A 370 -13.59 9.20 -3.92
N GLU A 371 -14.82 8.89 -3.48
CA GLU A 371 -15.89 9.89 -3.31
C GLU A 371 -15.53 10.93 -2.23
N GLN A 372 -14.92 10.50 -1.13
CA GLN A 372 -14.46 11.40 -0.07
C GLN A 372 -13.31 12.29 -0.57
N ASP A 373 -12.35 11.72 -1.29
CA ASP A 373 -11.23 12.45 -1.87
C ASP A 373 -11.70 13.48 -2.90
N LEU A 374 -12.65 13.11 -3.77
CA LEU A 374 -13.29 14.03 -4.72
C LEU A 374 -14.08 15.13 -4.02
N ALA A 375 -14.84 14.78 -2.99
CA ALA A 375 -15.58 15.76 -2.18
C ALA A 375 -14.63 16.78 -1.52
N ALA A 376 -13.45 16.34 -1.06
CA ALA A 376 -12.43 17.22 -0.52
C ALA A 376 -11.87 18.17 -1.60
N VAL A 377 -11.61 17.69 -2.82
CA VAL A 377 -11.20 18.55 -3.95
C VAL A 377 -12.28 19.58 -4.26
N HIS A 378 -13.54 19.21 -4.32
CA HIS A 378 -14.65 20.13 -4.56
C HIS A 378 -14.81 21.17 -3.44
N ARG A 379 -14.68 20.76 -2.19
CA ARG A 379 -14.81 21.62 -0.99
C ARG A 379 -13.68 22.64 -0.91
N HIS A 380 -12.45 22.18 -1.10
CA HIS A 380 -11.26 23.01 -0.86
C HIS A 380 -10.76 23.77 -2.08
N ARG A 381 -11.17 23.37 -3.30
CA ARG A 381 -10.70 23.97 -4.56
C ARG A 381 -9.20 24.22 -4.56
N PRO A 382 -8.37 23.16 -4.48
CA PRO A 382 -6.92 23.30 -4.40
C PRO A 382 -6.34 23.83 -5.72
N GLN A 383 -5.16 24.45 -5.64
CA GLN A 383 -4.36 24.82 -6.81
C GLN A 383 -3.60 23.62 -7.37
N LEU A 384 -3.47 22.54 -6.59
CA LEU A 384 -2.94 21.26 -7.01
C LEU A 384 -3.62 20.14 -6.23
N ALA A 385 -4.08 19.12 -6.91
CA ALA A 385 -4.50 17.87 -6.29
C ALA A 385 -3.44 16.78 -6.54
N ILE A 386 -3.07 16.05 -5.50
CA ILE A 386 -2.20 14.87 -5.60
C ILE A 386 -3.06 13.67 -5.24
N GLY A 387 -3.13 12.66 -6.13
CA GLY A 387 -4.04 11.55 -5.86
C GLY A 387 -3.89 10.36 -6.81
N THR A 388 -4.91 9.54 -6.80
CA THR A 388 -5.01 8.33 -7.61
C THR A 388 -5.35 8.65 -9.06
N THR A 389 -5.22 7.70 -9.97
CA THR A 389 -5.54 7.91 -11.40
C THR A 389 -6.97 8.44 -11.61
N PRO A 390 -8.02 7.87 -10.98
CA PRO A 390 -9.38 8.41 -11.13
C PRO A 390 -9.52 9.85 -10.61
N LEU A 391 -8.89 10.18 -9.48
CA LEU A 391 -8.92 11.53 -8.96
C LEU A 391 -8.20 12.52 -9.89
N VAL A 392 -7.04 12.15 -10.42
CA VAL A 392 -6.29 12.97 -11.38
C VAL A 392 -7.11 13.22 -12.64
N GLN A 393 -7.86 12.21 -13.12
CA GLN A 393 -8.74 12.38 -14.27
C GLN A 393 -9.88 13.38 -13.97
N ALA A 394 -10.57 13.22 -12.85
CA ALA A 394 -11.62 14.16 -12.44
C ALA A 394 -11.10 15.60 -12.26
N CYS A 395 -9.90 15.76 -11.71
CA CYS A 395 -9.27 17.09 -11.59
C CYS A 395 -8.99 17.74 -12.94
N LYS A 396 -8.60 16.96 -13.96
CA LYS A 396 -8.42 17.49 -15.33
C LYS A 396 -9.72 18.05 -15.90
N GLU A 397 -10.83 17.38 -15.65
CA GLU A 397 -12.17 17.85 -16.08
C GLU A 397 -12.56 19.17 -15.36
N LEU A 398 -12.08 19.35 -14.13
CA LEU A 398 -12.27 20.58 -13.35
C LEU A 398 -11.24 21.68 -13.64
N ALA A 399 -10.29 21.46 -14.56
CA ALA A 399 -9.13 22.29 -14.82
C ALA A 399 -8.24 22.55 -13.57
N ILE A 400 -8.19 21.58 -12.65
CA ILE A 400 -7.31 21.61 -11.49
C ILE A 400 -6.03 20.87 -11.85
N PRO A 401 -4.82 21.47 -11.73
CA PRO A 401 -3.57 20.76 -11.83
C PRO A 401 -3.55 19.55 -10.94
N ALA A 402 -3.08 18.43 -11.45
CA ALA A 402 -3.08 17.19 -10.67
C ALA A 402 -1.85 16.33 -10.95
N LEU A 403 -1.36 15.68 -9.91
CA LEU A 403 -0.24 14.72 -9.95
C LEU A 403 -0.69 13.35 -9.46
N TYR A 404 -0.26 12.32 -10.19
CA TYR A 404 -0.47 10.96 -9.76
C TYR A 404 0.48 10.62 -8.61
N PHE A 405 -0.08 10.23 -7.46
CA PHE A 405 0.65 10.05 -6.20
C PHE A 405 1.81 9.06 -6.35
N THR A 406 1.57 7.88 -6.88
CA THR A 406 2.59 6.84 -7.03
C THR A 406 3.78 7.30 -7.89
N ASN A 407 3.53 8.03 -8.99
CA ASN A 407 4.61 8.57 -9.83
C ASN A 407 5.40 9.66 -9.10
N LEU A 408 4.72 10.46 -8.26
CA LEU A 408 5.37 11.50 -7.49
C LEU A 408 6.39 10.93 -6.51
N ILE A 409 6.00 9.88 -5.76
CA ILE A 409 6.86 9.29 -4.73
C ILE A 409 7.86 8.28 -5.27
N SER A 410 7.57 7.61 -6.40
CA SER A 410 8.43 6.53 -6.92
C SER A 410 9.75 7.01 -7.50
N ALA A 411 9.82 8.25 -7.94
CA ALA A 411 10.99 8.81 -8.60
C ALA A 411 11.81 9.77 -7.71
N ARG A 412 11.40 10.01 -6.45
CA ARG A 412 11.99 11.05 -5.63
C ARG A 412 12.15 10.66 -4.18
N PRO A 413 13.29 10.97 -3.56
CA PRO A 413 13.47 10.78 -2.13
C PRO A 413 12.48 11.66 -1.35
N LEU A 414 12.02 11.17 -0.19
CA LEU A 414 11.21 11.93 0.78
C LEU A 414 12.04 12.35 2.00
N MET A 415 13.15 11.68 2.25
CA MET A 415 13.90 11.79 3.50
C MET A 415 15.19 12.58 3.33
N GLY A 416 15.63 13.18 4.43
CA GLY A 416 16.83 13.98 4.50
C GLY A 416 16.81 15.25 3.64
N PRO A 417 17.96 15.92 3.48
CA PRO A 417 18.05 17.17 2.71
C PRO A 417 17.66 17.01 1.23
N ALA A 418 17.98 15.88 0.62
CA ALA A 418 17.63 15.59 -0.77
C ALA A 418 16.11 15.48 -0.98
N GLY A 419 15.40 14.85 -0.03
CA GLY A 419 13.94 14.71 -0.04
C GLY A 419 13.25 16.06 0.14
N ALA A 420 13.76 16.86 1.05
CA ALA A 420 13.16 18.14 1.43
C ALA A 420 12.94 19.11 0.25
N GLY A 421 13.85 19.16 -0.73
CA GLY A 421 13.73 20.08 -1.87
C GLY A 421 13.15 19.47 -3.14
N SER A 422 13.28 18.17 -3.33
CA SER A 422 12.94 17.47 -4.56
C SER A 422 11.45 17.47 -4.87
N LEU A 423 10.60 17.25 -3.87
CA LEU A 423 9.15 17.21 -4.00
C LEU A 423 8.59 18.59 -4.36
N ALA A 424 9.07 19.64 -3.69
CA ALA A 424 8.62 21.02 -3.88
C ALA A 424 8.81 21.51 -5.32
N GLN A 425 9.90 21.13 -5.98
CA GLN A 425 10.16 21.51 -7.37
C GLN A 425 9.10 20.94 -8.33
N VAL A 426 8.69 19.68 -8.14
CA VAL A 426 7.66 19.07 -8.99
C VAL A 426 6.30 19.67 -8.76
N VAL A 427 5.98 19.91 -7.50
CA VAL A 427 4.70 20.53 -7.10
C VAL A 427 4.61 21.93 -7.69
N ASN A 428 5.64 22.75 -7.55
CA ASN A 428 5.68 24.10 -8.14
C ASN A 428 5.61 24.05 -9.67
N GLY A 429 6.30 23.10 -10.32
CA GLY A 429 6.23 22.93 -11.76
C GLY A 429 4.83 22.53 -12.26
N ALA A 430 4.11 21.71 -11.50
CA ALA A 430 2.73 21.34 -11.82
C ALA A 430 1.77 22.54 -11.65
N ILE A 431 1.92 23.31 -10.59
CA ILE A 431 1.12 24.53 -10.34
C ILE A 431 1.35 25.57 -11.44
N ALA A 432 2.60 25.78 -11.86
CA ALA A 432 2.96 26.72 -12.91
C ALA A 432 2.36 26.37 -14.29
N ASN A 433 1.93 25.13 -14.48
CA ASN A 433 1.32 24.65 -15.73
C ASN A 433 -0.22 24.78 -15.75
N GLN A 434 -0.83 25.66 -14.95
CA GLN A 434 -2.29 25.85 -14.88
C GLN A 434 -2.92 26.07 -16.27
N SER A 435 -2.32 26.89 -17.13
CA SER A 435 -2.84 27.20 -18.47
C SER A 435 -3.00 25.95 -19.36
N ARG A 436 -2.17 24.93 -19.15
CA ARG A 436 -2.30 23.65 -19.85
C ARG A 436 -3.55 22.91 -19.42
N PHE A 437 -3.94 22.99 -18.16
CA PHE A 437 -5.16 22.38 -17.64
C PHE A 437 -6.41 23.13 -18.12
N ASP A 438 -6.33 24.45 -18.28
CA ASP A 438 -7.40 25.26 -18.87
C ASP A 438 -7.64 24.82 -20.33
N THR A 439 -6.59 24.66 -21.14
CA THR A 439 -6.69 24.13 -22.50
C THR A 439 -7.26 22.70 -22.52
N MET A 440 -6.87 21.85 -21.56
CA MET A 440 -7.45 20.49 -21.46
C MET A 440 -8.94 20.53 -21.15
N ARG A 441 -9.38 21.45 -20.28
CA ARG A 441 -10.81 21.63 -20.02
C ARG A 441 -11.59 22.04 -21.27
N GLU A 442 -11.07 22.96 -22.06
CA GLU A 442 -11.66 23.37 -23.33
C GLU A 442 -11.75 22.17 -24.28
N PHE A 443 -10.68 21.39 -24.40
CA PHE A 443 -10.66 20.19 -25.25
C PHE A 443 -11.67 19.14 -24.80
N PHE A 444 -11.82 18.92 -23.49
CA PHE A 444 -12.77 17.95 -22.92
C PHE A 444 -14.16 18.54 -22.67
N GLY A 445 -14.34 19.85 -22.87
CA GLY A 445 -15.58 20.56 -22.56
C GLY A 445 -16.83 19.97 -23.19
N ASP A 446 -16.70 19.43 -24.40
CA ASP A 446 -17.78 18.75 -25.13
C ASP A 446 -17.70 17.22 -25.03
N ALA A 447 -16.57 16.68 -24.59
CA ALA A 447 -16.37 15.24 -24.47
C ALA A 447 -16.73 14.76 -23.04
N GLY A 448 -17.88 14.16 -22.87
CA GLY A 448 -18.32 13.63 -21.58
C GLY A 448 -19.26 14.55 -20.80
N GLN A 449 -19.51 15.77 -21.26
CA GLN A 449 -20.60 16.63 -20.80
C GLN A 449 -21.97 16.23 -21.36
N GLY A 450 -22.13 15.03 -21.85
CA GLY A 450 -23.48 14.52 -22.06
C GLY A 450 -24.24 14.70 -20.76
N ASP A 451 -24.71 15.91 -20.54
CA ASP A 451 -25.60 16.37 -19.49
C ASP A 451 -25.14 16.16 -18.04
N ARG A 452 -23.96 15.59 -17.78
CA ARG A 452 -23.58 15.30 -16.40
C ARG A 452 -22.09 15.14 -16.18
N ALA A 453 -21.62 15.90 -15.23
CA ALA A 453 -20.27 15.84 -14.72
C ALA A 453 -19.90 14.43 -14.24
N GLY A 454 -19.00 13.79 -14.94
CA GLY A 454 -18.25 12.65 -14.51
C GLY A 454 -19.03 11.37 -14.19
N VAL A 455 -18.39 10.26 -14.41
CA VAL A 455 -18.85 8.89 -14.12
C VAL A 455 -19.21 8.67 -12.63
N TRP A 456 -18.88 9.61 -11.78
CA TRP A 456 -18.83 9.45 -10.32
C TRP A 456 -20.00 10.07 -9.55
N THR A 457 -20.79 10.93 -10.19
CA THR A 457 -21.87 11.64 -9.49
C THR A 457 -23.26 11.15 -9.79
N GLU A 458 -23.47 10.42 -10.88
CA GLU A 458 -24.79 9.89 -11.24
C GLU A 458 -24.70 8.63 -12.12
N VAL A 459 -25.83 7.91 -12.24
CA VAL A 459 -25.94 6.76 -13.13
C VAL A 459 -25.56 7.17 -14.56
N PRO A 460 -24.61 6.50 -15.22
CA PRO A 460 -24.18 6.84 -16.57
C PRO A 460 -25.36 6.86 -17.53
N VAL A 461 -25.66 8.01 -18.07
CA VAL A 461 -26.70 8.13 -19.10
C VAL A 461 -26.03 7.96 -20.46
N LEU A 462 -26.34 6.87 -21.15
CA LEU A 462 -25.88 6.64 -22.52
C LEU A 462 -26.23 7.84 -23.41
N ARG A 463 -25.26 8.28 -24.20
CA ARG A 463 -25.48 9.33 -25.20
C ARG A 463 -26.69 8.97 -26.09
N PRO A 464 -27.45 9.94 -26.59
CA PRO A 464 -28.64 9.67 -27.39
C PRO A 464 -28.41 8.71 -28.57
N GLU A 465 -27.30 8.85 -29.27
CA GLU A 465 -26.89 7.98 -30.36
C GLU A 465 -26.68 6.51 -29.94
N PHE A 466 -26.04 6.30 -28.77
CA PHE A 466 -25.87 4.94 -28.23
C PHE A 466 -27.16 4.36 -27.68
N ARG A 467 -28.08 5.20 -27.16
CA ARG A 467 -29.41 4.74 -26.75
C ARG A 467 -30.21 4.21 -27.95
N ALA A 468 -30.09 4.86 -29.08
CA ALA A 468 -30.77 4.41 -30.32
C ALA A 468 -30.19 3.07 -30.80
N GLU A 469 -28.87 2.89 -30.73
CA GLU A 469 -28.20 1.65 -31.09
C GLU A 469 -28.52 0.51 -30.13
N THR A 470 -28.52 0.77 -28.85
CA THR A 470 -28.91 -0.20 -27.82
C THR A 470 -30.35 -0.63 -27.95
N LYS A 471 -31.28 0.32 -28.25
CA LYS A 471 -32.67 -0.02 -28.56
C LYS A 471 -32.78 -0.93 -29.81
N ARG A 472 -32.01 -0.65 -30.87
CA ARG A 472 -31.97 -1.50 -32.05
C ARG A 472 -31.44 -2.89 -31.76
N GLN A 473 -30.42 -3.02 -30.91
CA GLN A 473 -29.88 -4.31 -30.49
C GLN A 473 -30.89 -5.09 -29.66
N VAL A 474 -31.55 -4.45 -28.68
CA VAL A 474 -32.60 -5.09 -27.88
C VAL A 474 -33.76 -5.58 -28.75
N ILE A 475 -34.20 -4.76 -29.72
CA ILE A 475 -35.23 -5.16 -30.66
C ILE A 475 -34.78 -6.33 -31.55
N ARG A 476 -33.52 -6.37 -31.99
CA ARG A 476 -32.97 -7.51 -32.75
C ARG A 476 -32.93 -8.78 -31.90
N ILE A 477 -32.50 -8.69 -30.64
CA ILE A 477 -32.47 -9.83 -29.72
C ILE A 477 -33.88 -10.35 -29.44
N GLN A 478 -34.85 -9.46 -29.22
CA GLN A 478 -36.24 -9.85 -28.99
C GLN A 478 -36.87 -10.50 -30.23
N LYS A 479 -36.60 -9.99 -31.44
CA LYS A 479 -37.06 -10.59 -32.67
C LYS A 479 -36.44 -11.98 -32.92
N ARG A 480 -35.17 -12.15 -32.55
CA ARG A 480 -34.46 -13.45 -32.67
C ARG A 480 -35.06 -14.48 -31.71
N ARG A 481 -35.27 -14.12 -30.46
CA ARG A 481 -35.94 -14.99 -29.48
C ARG A 481 -37.33 -15.39 -29.89
N LYS A 482 -38.16 -14.44 -30.38
CA LYS A 482 -39.50 -14.76 -30.93
C LYS A 482 -39.46 -15.69 -32.11
N ALA A 483 -38.45 -15.58 -32.96
CA ALA A 483 -38.29 -16.50 -34.11
C ALA A 483 -37.84 -17.90 -33.66
N GLU A 484 -37.04 -17.99 -32.60
CA GLU A 484 -36.59 -19.25 -31.98
C GLU A 484 -37.71 -19.97 -31.21
N GLU A 485 -38.66 -19.21 -30.62
CA GLU A 485 -39.86 -19.75 -29.96
C GLU A 485 -40.95 -20.22 -30.91
N MET A 486 -40.85 -19.89 -32.22
CA MET A 486 -41.83 -20.28 -33.27
C MET A 486 -41.37 -21.47 -34.12
N ILE A 487 -40.18 -22.03 -33.81
CA ILE A 487 -39.63 -23.26 -34.40
C ILE A 487 -39.71 -24.40 -33.39
#